data_dbcac685891b32b2c10a09efc68573df
#
_entry.id   dbcac685891b32b2c10a09efc68573df
#
_cell.length_a   1.000
_cell.length_b   1.000
_cell.length_c   1.000
_cell.angle_alpha   90.00
_cell.angle_beta   90.00
_cell.angle_gamma   90.00
#
_symmetry.space_group_name_H-M   'P 1'
#
loop_
_entity.id
_entity.type
_entity.pdbx_description
1 polymer ?
#
loop_
_entity_poly.entity_id
_entity_poly.type
_entity_poly.pdbx_seq_one_letter_code
_entity_poly.pdbx_strand_id
1 'polypeptide(L)'
;MKVVELMNQNVVTCHPLEKLNIILNKLELFKISGMPVVDKGKLVGIISQSDILRGLATGDIAEVSVDQVMTREVIVAAPTESAVVVTKLMVDNDINRIPIVDNEKIVGIVTRGDIIKAVAECG
;
A
#
# COMPACT_ATOMS: atom_id res chain seq x y z
N MET A 1 -20.55 -3.00 6.63
CA MET A 1 -19.25 -3.29 7.26
C MET A 1 -18.32 -2.13 7.06
N LYS A 2 -17.68 -1.68 8.13
CA LYS A 2 -16.65 -0.63 8.07
C LYS A 2 -15.30 -1.26 7.79
N VAL A 3 -14.44 -0.53 7.08
CA VAL A 3 -13.16 -1.05 6.65
C VAL A 3 -12.23 -1.40 7.83
N VAL A 4 -12.40 -0.75 8.98
CA VAL A 4 -11.63 -1.08 10.19
C VAL A 4 -11.81 -2.54 10.62
N GLU A 5 -12.94 -3.15 10.27
CA GLU A 5 -13.26 -4.54 10.66
C GLU A 5 -12.50 -5.57 9.82
N LEU A 6 -11.95 -5.16 8.67
CA LEU A 6 -11.27 -6.10 7.77
C LEU A 6 -9.85 -5.67 7.37
N MET A 7 -9.41 -4.50 7.78
CA MET A 7 -8.06 -4.03 7.48
C MET A 7 -7.01 -4.82 8.26
N ASN A 8 -5.80 -4.89 7.69
CA ASN A 8 -4.65 -5.44 8.39
C ASN A 8 -3.96 -4.29 9.13
N GLN A 9 -3.79 -4.44 10.45
CA GLN A 9 -3.14 -3.44 11.30
C GLN A 9 -1.63 -3.54 11.29
N ASN A 10 -1.08 -4.71 10.91
CA ASN A 10 0.36 -4.93 10.82
C ASN A 10 0.87 -4.47 9.46
N VAL A 11 0.98 -3.16 9.28
CA VAL A 11 1.34 -2.57 8.00
C VAL A 11 2.85 -2.56 7.84
N VAL A 12 3.33 -3.22 6.79
CA VAL A 12 4.74 -3.14 6.38
C VAL A 12 4.91 -1.85 5.59
N THR A 13 5.81 -0.99 6.02
CA THR A 13 6.07 0.30 5.38
C THR A 13 7.54 0.44 5.01
N CYS A 14 7.85 1.47 4.23
CA CYS A 14 9.23 1.82 3.92
C CYS A 14 9.43 3.32 3.98
N HIS A 15 10.69 3.73 3.98
CA HIS A 15 11.10 5.13 3.99
C HIS A 15 11.45 5.56 2.55
N PRO A 16 11.21 6.83 2.16
CA PRO A 16 11.50 7.28 0.80
C PRO A 16 12.97 7.14 0.36
N LEU A 17 13.89 7.13 1.30
CA LEU A 17 15.32 7.00 0.98
C LEU A 17 15.84 5.56 0.92
N GLU A 18 15.00 4.57 1.22
CA GLU A 18 15.40 3.17 1.07
C GLU A 18 15.63 2.85 -0.41
N LYS A 19 16.59 1.96 -0.67
CA LYS A 19 16.91 1.54 -2.04
C LYS A 19 16.01 0.39 -2.47
N LEU A 20 15.80 0.25 -3.78
CA LEU A 20 14.85 -0.74 -4.31
C LEU A 20 15.23 -2.18 -3.99
N ASN A 21 16.53 -2.49 -3.84
CA ASN A 21 16.94 -3.83 -3.44
C ASN A 21 16.41 -4.21 -2.05
N ILE A 22 16.33 -3.24 -1.13
CA ILE A 22 15.75 -3.46 0.20
C ILE A 22 14.23 -3.69 0.09
N ILE A 23 13.57 -2.92 -0.78
CA ILE A 23 12.12 -3.06 -0.99
C ILE A 23 11.80 -4.46 -1.57
N LEU A 24 12.57 -4.91 -2.55
CA LEU A 24 12.39 -6.27 -3.11
C LEU A 24 12.49 -7.34 -2.03
N ASN A 25 13.45 -7.21 -1.12
CA ASN A 25 13.58 -8.14 0.00
C ASN A 25 12.36 -8.11 0.91
N LYS A 26 11.82 -6.93 1.20
CA LYS A 26 10.60 -6.79 2.01
C LYS A 26 9.39 -7.41 1.32
N LEU A 27 9.21 -7.19 0.03
CA LEU A 27 8.10 -7.77 -0.73
C LEU A 27 8.13 -9.29 -0.64
N GLU A 28 9.29 -9.89 -0.80
CA GLU A 28 9.44 -11.34 -0.76
C GLU A 28 9.28 -11.88 0.66
N LEU A 29 9.91 -11.23 1.64
CA LEU A 29 9.87 -11.65 3.04
C LEU A 29 8.45 -11.65 3.60
N PHE A 30 7.68 -10.59 3.31
CA PHE A 30 6.32 -10.42 3.83
C PHE A 30 5.25 -10.89 2.86
N LYS A 31 5.62 -11.37 1.67
CA LYS A 31 4.72 -11.87 0.62
C LYS A 31 3.66 -10.85 0.26
N ILE A 32 4.10 -9.63 -0.01
CA ILE A 32 3.25 -8.51 -0.41
C ILE A 32 3.70 -7.97 -1.77
N SER A 33 2.79 -7.28 -2.46
CA SER A 33 3.07 -6.74 -3.80
C SER A 33 3.28 -5.22 -3.82
N GLY A 34 3.29 -4.61 -2.67
CA GLY A 34 3.52 -3.18 -2.51
C GLY A 34 3.36 -2.76 -1.07
N MET A 35 3.74 -1.54 -0.75
CA MET A 35 3.66 -1.03 0.62
C MET A 35 3.58 0.49 0.65
N PRO A 36 3.00 1.05 1.72
CA PRO A 36 3.03 2.50 1.93
C PRO A 36 4.43 3.00 2.22
N VAL A 37 4.69 4.23 1.76
CA VAL A 37 5.93 4.95 2.02
C VAL A 37 5.63 6.02 3.07
N VAL A 38 6.37 5.97 4.18
CA VAL A 38 6.14 6.83 5.34
C VAL A 38 7.41 7.61 5.67
N ASP A 39 7.24 8.91 5.93
CA ASP A 39 8.33 9.79 6.35
C ASP A 39 7.85 10.62 7.52
N LYS A 40 8.59 10.60 8.62
CA LYS A 40 8.26 11.33 9.85
C LYS A 40 6.83 11.04 10.34
N GLY A 41 6.41 9.78 10.25
CA GLY A 41 5.10 9.34 10.68
C GLY A 41 3.95 9.63 9.71
N LYS A 42 4.23 10.25 8.57
CA LYS A 42 3.20 10.61 7.58
C LYS A 42 3.32 9.80 6.31
N LEU A 43 2.19 9.44 5.75
CA LEU A 43 2.12 8.76 4.46
C LEU A 43 2.52 9.75 3.36
N VAL A 44 3.57 9.42 2.60
CA VAL A 44 4.08 10.28 1.51
C VAL A 44 3.96 9.65 0.14
N GLY A 45 3.67 8.37 0.07
CA GLY A 45 3.54 7.67 -1.20
C GLY A 45 3.20 6.22 -1.02
N ILE A 46 3.14 5.51 -2.13
CA ILE A 46 2.97 4.06 -2.15
C ILE A 46 3.90 3.50 -3.22
N ILE A 47 4.50 2.34 -2.95
CA ILE A 47 5.36 1.68 -3.93
C ILE A 47 4.80 0.30 -4.25
N SER A 48 4.70 -0.01 -5.54
CA SER A 48 4.15 -1.25 -6.04
C SER A 48 5.17 -1.96 -6.94
N GLN A 49 4.86 -3.19 -7.34
CA GLN A 49 5.71 -3.92 -8.29
C GLN A 49 5.90 -3.15 -9.60
N SER A 50 4.88 -2.45 -10.07
CA SER A 50 4.98 -1.62 -11.29
C SER A 50 6.00 -0.50 -11.13
N ASP A 51 6.01 0.16 -9.96
CA ASP A 51 6.99 1.22 -9.65
C ASP A 51 8.41 0.68 -9.67
N ILE A 52 8.59 -0.51 -9.09
CA ILE A 52 9.91 -1.16 -9.03
C ILE A 52 10.39 -1.52 -10.43
N LEU A 53 9.50 -2.04 -11.28
CA LEU A 53 9.85 -2.36 -12.66
C LEU A 53 10.33 -1.11 -13.43
N ARG A 54 9.67 0.02 -13.22
CA ARG A 54 10.13 1.28 -13.82
C ARG A 54 11.53 1.67 -13.31
N GLY A 55 11.77 1.48 -12.03
CA GLY A 55 13.09 1.73 -11.44
C GLY A 55 14.18 0.83 -12.04
N LEU A 56 13.86 -0.44 -12.23
CA LEU A 56 14.78 -1.40 -12.87
C LEU A 56 15.13 -0.98 -14.31
N ALA A 57 14.16 -0.41 -15.02
CA ALA A 57 14.36 0.04 -16.39
C ALA A 57 15.26 1.28 -16.48
N THR A 58 15.37 2.06 -15.40
CA THR A 58 16.10 3.33 -15.39
C THR A 58 17.47 3.26 -14.74
N GLY A 59 17.77 2.18 -13.98
CA GLY A 59 19.06 2.10 -13.28
C GLY A 59 19.22 0.87 -12.43
N ASP A 60 20.30 0.87 -11.64
CA ASP A 60 20.62 -0.21 -10.71
C ASP A 60 19.71 -0.11 -9.47
N ILE A 61 19.08 -1.22 -9.10
CA ILE A 61 18.18 -1.29 -7.94
C ILE A 61 18.89 -0.94 -6.62
N ALA A 62 20.22 -1.10 -6.55
CA ALA A 62 21.01 -0.72 -5.37
C ALA A 62 21.24 0.80 -5.30
N GLU A 63 20.98 1.53 -6.37
CA GLU A 63 21.20 2.97 -6.47
C GLU A 63 19.92 3.77 -6.51
N VAL A 64 18.81 3.18 -6.98
CA VAL A 64 17.52 3.86 -7.09
C VAL A 64 16.80 3.82 -5.74
N SER A 65 16.38 4.99 -5.26
CA SER A 65 15.61 5.11 -4.02
C SER A 65 14.10 5.09 -4.29
N VAL A 66 13.35 4.73 -3.26
CA VAL A 66 11.88 4.66 -3.30
C VAL A 66 11.25 5.96 -3.80
N ASP A 67 11.72 7.11 -3.31
CA ASP A 67 11.14 8.41 -3.66
C ASP A 67 11.29 8.78 -5.14
N GLN A 68 12.22 8.14 -5.84
CA GLN A 68 12.42 8.37 -7.27
C GLN A 68 11.35 7.68 -8.13
N VAL A 69 10.72 6.63 -7.62
CA VAL A 69 9.78 5.82 -8.41
C VAL A 69 8.41 5.63 -7.77
N MET A 70 8.23 5.96 -6.49
CA MET A 70 6.95 5.78 -5.79
C MET A 70 5.84 6.60 -6.43
N THR A 71 4.60 6.16 -6.23
CA THR A 71 3.41 6.91 -6.59
C THR A 71 3.08 7.86 -5.43
N ARG A 72 3.01 9.16 -5.70
CA ARG A 72 2.81 10.19 -4.66
C ARG A 72 1.35 10.49 -4.37
N GLU A 73 0.48 10.34 -5.37
CA GLU A 73 -0.96 10.53 -5.20
C GLU A 73 -1.57 9.23 -4.69
N VAL A 74 -1.69 9.12 -3.36
CA VAL A 74 -2.18 7.89 -2.72
C VAL A 74 -3.67 8.06 -2.42
N ILE A 75 -4.46 7.09 -2.89
CA ILE A 75 -5.87 6.99 -2.52
C ILE A 75 -5.93 6.33 -1.15
N VAL A 76 -6.56 7.01 -0.20
CA VAL A 76 -6.67 6.55 1.19
C VAL A 76 -8.13 6.51 1.61
N ALA A 77 -8.41 5.86 2.74
CA ALA A 77 -9.74 5.86 3.35
C ALA A 77 -9.60 5.97 4.87
N ALA A 78 -10.66 6.44 5.52
CA ALA A 78 -10.73 6.49 6.98
C ALA A 78 -11.19 5.15 7.54
N PRO A 79 -10.85 4.83 8.79
CA PRO A 79 -11.27 3.55 9.42
C PRO A 79 -12.79 3.37 9.45
N THR A 80 -13.54 4.45 9.49
CA THR A 80 -15.01 4.43 9.55
C THR A 80 -15.66 4.28 8.18
N GLU A 81 -14.86 4.30 7.11
CA GLU A 81 -15.39 4.20 5.76
C GLU A 81 -15.99 2.83 5.49
N SER A 82 -17.01 2.78 4.65
CA SER A 82 -17.67 1.55 4.24
C SER A 82 -16.73 0.68 3.38
N ALA A 83 -16.75 -0.61 3.63
CA ALA A 83 -16.03 -1.58 2.79
C ALA A 83 -16.50 -1.54 1.34
N VAL A 84 -17.78 -1.22 1.10
CA VAL A 84 -18.33 -1.06 -0.25
C VAL A 84 -17.68 0.12 -0.97
N VAL A 85 -17.54 1.26 -0.28
CA VAL A 85 -16.90 2.45 -0.85
C VAL A 85 -15.42 2.17 -1.18
N VAL A 86 -14.71 1.51 -0.28
CA VAL A 86 -13.31 1.14 -0.50
C VAL A 86 -13.18 0.19 -1.69
N THR A 87 -14.09 -0.77 -1.82
CA THR A 87 -14.12 -1.68 -2.97
C THR A 87 -14.31 -0.91 -4.28
N LYS A 88 -15.22 0.07 -4.31
CA LYS A 88 -15.45 0.90 -5.49
C LYS A 88 -14.20 1.72 -5.84
N LEU A 89 -13.52 2.26 -4.84
CA LEU A 89 -12.27 3.00 -5.07
C LEU A 89 -11.22 2.11 -5.72
N MET A 90 -11.11 0.86 -5.29
CA MET A 90 -10.17 -0.10 -5.90
C MET A 90 -10.52 -0.38 -7.36
N VAL A 91 -11.80 -0.60 -7.65
CA VAL A 91 -12.26 -0.92 -9.01
C VAL A 91 -12.10 0.30 -9.92
N ASP A 92 -12.57 1.46 -9.49
CA ASP A 92 -12.59 2.67 -10.31
C ASP A 92 -11.18 3.18 -10.63
N ASN A 93 -10.22 2.93 -9.76
CA ASN A 93 -8.85 3.40 -9.90
C ASN A 93 -7.86 2.29 -10.28
N ASP A 94 -8.36 1.07 -10.49
CA ASP A 94 -7.55 -0.10 -10.83
C ASP A 94 -6.36 -0.28 -9.88
N ILE A 95 -6.64 -0.26 -8.59
CA ILE A 95 -5.63 -0.42 -7.53
C ILE A 95 -5.95 -1.63 -6.65
N ASN A 96 -4.92 -2.21 -6.05
CA ASN A 96 -5.02 -3.46 -5.28
C ASN A 96 -5.00 -3.25 -3.78
N ARG A 97 -4.67 -2.06 -3.32
CA ARG A 97 -4.54 -1.76 -1.89
C ARG A 97 -4.85 -0.32 -1.61
N ILE A 98 -5.43 -0.08 -0.43
CA ILE A 98 -5.76 1.26 0.04
C ILE A 98 -5.27 1.39 1.47
N PRO A 99 -4.35 2.32 1.77
CA PRO A 99 -3.97 2.62 3.14
C PRO A 99 -5.13 3.25 3.89
N ILE A 100 -5.29 2.85 5.15
CA ILE A 100 -6.29 3.40 6.04
C ILE A 100 -5.59 4.38 6.96
N VAL A 101 -6.08 5.62 6.95
CA VAL A 101 -5.42 6.75 7.60
C VAL A 101 -6.37 7.41 8.59
N ASP A 102 -5.86 7.71 9.79
CA ASP A 102 -6.56 8.44 10.84
C ASP A 102 -5.63 9.51 11.38
N ASN A 103 -6.05 10.78 11.35
CA ASN A 103 -5.23 11.91 11.76
C ASN A 103 -3.85 11.93 11.08
N GLU A 104 -3.83 11.74 9.76
CA GLU A 104 -2.63 11.73 8.91
C GLU A 104 -1.71 10.54 9.16
N LYS A 105 -2.05 9.66 10.09
CA LYS A 105 -1.24 8.47 10.41
C LYS A 105 -1.88 7.23 9.83
N ILE A 106 -1.04 6.36 9.29
CA ILE A 106 -1.51 5.08 8.77
C ILE A 106 -1.85 4.15 9.94
N VAL A 107 -3.07 3.61 9.93
CA VAL A 107 -3.56 2.71 11.00
C VAL A 107 -3.84 1.30 10.48
N GLY A 108 -3.86 1.13 9.18
CA GLY A 108 -4.10 -0.17 8.56
C GLY A 108 -3.94 -0.11 7.06
N ILE A 109 -4.10 -1.26 6.44
CA ILE A 109 -4.12 -1.38 4.99
C ILE A 109 -5.18 -2.41 4.60
N VAL A 110 -5.89 -2.14 3.52
CA VAL A 110 -6.86 -3.07 2.95
C VAL A 110 -6.40 -3.43 1.55
N THR A 111 -6.35 -4.73 1.27
CA THR A 111 -5.99 -5.25 -0.04
C THR A 111 -7.21 -5.89 -0.70
N ARG A 112 -7.09 -6.16 -2.00
CA ARG A 112 -8.10 -6.91 -2.75
C ARG A 112 -8.42 -8.25 -2.05
N GLY A 113 -7.38 -8.95 -1.56
CA GLY A 113 -7.54 -10.21 -0.87
C GLY A 113 -8.36 -10.09 0.41
N ASP A 114 -8.21 -9.01 1.16
CA ASP A 114 -8.97 -8.77 2.38
C ASP A 114 -10.46 -8.63 2.09
N ILE A 115 -10.80 -7.93 1.02
CA ILE A 115 -12.19 -7.76 0.58
C ILE A 115 -12.78 -9.12 0.18
N ILE A 116 -12.06 -9.87 -0.64
CA ILE A 116 -12.53 -11.19 -1.11
C ILE A 116 -12.73 -12.14 0.04
N LYS A 117 -11.78 -12.16 0.98
CA LYS A 117 -11.88 -13.00 2.18
C LYS A 117 -13.09 -12.64 3.02
N ALA A 118 -13.33 -11.36 3.25
CA ALA A 118 -14.48 -10.88 4.03
C ALA A 118 -15.80 -11.30 3.40
N VAL A 119 -15.92 -11.16 2.07
CA VAL A 119 -17.13 -11.57 1.34
C VAL A 119 -17.32 -13.09 1.42
N ALA A 120 -16.25 -13.86 1.26
CA ALA A 120 -16.31 -15.32 1.33
C ALA A 120 -16.74 -15.83 2.72
N GLU A 121 -16.27 -15.16 3.78
CA GLU A 121 -16.62 -15.54 5.16
C GLU A 121 -18.05 -15.14 5.55
N CYS A 122 -18.56 -14.04 4.98
CA CYS A 122 -19.91 -13.54 5.26
C CYS A 122 -20.97 -14.14 4.32
N GLY A 123 -20.53 -14.64 3.20
CA GLY A 123 -21.40 -15.20 2.17
C GLY A 123 -21.58 -16.67 2.35
#